data_bd38c89a58a2b22a04130d3767953e75
#
_entry.id   bd38c89a58a2b22a04130d3767953e75
#
_cell.length_a   1.000
_cell.length_b   1.000
_cell.length_c   1.000
_cell.angle_alpha   90.00
_cell.angle_beta   90.00
_cell.angle_gamma   90.00
#
_symmetry.space_group_name_H-M   'P 1'
#
loop_
_entity.id
_entity.type
_entity.pdbx_description
1 polymer ?
#
loop_
_entity_poly.entity_id
_entity_poly.type
_entity_poly.pdbx_seq_one_letter_code
_entity_poly.pdbx_strand_id
1 'polypeptide(L)' 'MIEPKKIRKGDVVATKHQSIIVERIEGEGENLAFYGKICNKFGCPSGKTSIHRHIYASVIYRVTRGAKVIMKQND' A
#
# COMPACT_ATOMS: atom_id res chain seq x y z
N MET A 1 -10.35 -9.46 4.09
CA MET A 1 -10.74 -8.08 4.44
C MET A 1 -9.51 -7.26 4.75
N ILE A 2 -9.47 -6.03 4.29
CA ILE A 2 -8.35 -5.14 4.58
C ILE A 2 -8.57 -4.47 5.93
N GLU A 3 -7.58 -4.57 6.80
CA GLU A 3 -7.57 -3.92 8.09
C GLU A 3 -6.46 -2.86 8.11
N PRO A 4 -6.80 -1.60 7.80
CA PRO A 4 -5.79 -0.56 7.62
C PRO A 4 -4.88 -0.34 8.83
N LYS A 5 -5.40 -0.58 10.03
CA LYS A 5 -4.63 -0.39 11.25
C LYS A 5 -3.45 -1.37 11.39
N LYS A 6 -3.46 -2.46 10.64
CA LYS A 6 -2.40 -3.46 10.67
C LYS A 6 -1.31 -3.20 9.64
N ILE A 7 -1.50 -2.21 8.78
CA ILE A 7 -0.51 -1.86 7.78
C ILE A 7 0.64 -1.09 8.44
N ARG A 8 1.87 -1.44 8.08
CA ARG A 8 3.08 -0.86 8.66
C ARG A 8 3.99 -0.32 7.57
N LYS A 9 4.93 0.53 7.95
CA LYS A 9 5.97 1.00 7.05
C LYS A 9 6.74 -0.20 6.48
N GLY A 10 7.01 -0.15 5.19
CA GLY A 10 7.67 -1.24 4.49
C GLY A 10 6.72 -2.22 3.82
N ASP A 11 5.44 -2.21 4.18
CA ASP A 11 4.44 -3.04 3.51
C ASP A 11 4.19 -2.52 2.10
N VAL A 12 3.83 -3.41 1.20
CA VAL A 12 3.40 -3.06 -0.15
C VAL A 12 1.89 -3.00 -0.17
N VAL A 13 1.36 -1.83 -0.45
CA VAL A 13 -0.08 -1.59 -0.52
C VAL A 13 -0.45 -1.43 -1.99
N ALA A 14 -1.40 -2.23 -2.43
CA ALA A 14 -1.81 -2.25 -3.84
C ALA A 14 -3.28 -1.87 -4.00
N THR A 15 -3.54 -1.06 -5.03
CA THR A 15 -4.87 -0.84 -5.57
C THR A 15 -4.98 -1.64 -6.87
N LYS A 16 -6.10 -1.50 -7.58
CA LYS A 16 -6.26 -2.15 -8.88
C LYS A 16 -5.29 -1.62 -9.94
N HIS A 17 -4.73 -0.44 -9.74
CA HIS A 17 -3.96 0.25 -10.76
C HIS A 17 -2.50 0.45 -10.41
N GLN A 18 -2.16 0.44 -9.14
CA GLN A 18 -0.79 0.74 -8.72
C GLN A 18 -0.50 0.14 -7.35
N SER A 19 0.80 0.04 -7.05
CA SER A 19 1.28 -0.40 -5.74
C SER A 19 2.30 0.59 -5.23
N ILE A 20 2.35 0.74 -3.91
CA ILE A 20 3.36 1.58 -3.26
C ILE A 20 4.01 0.82 -2.10
N ILE A 21 5.25 1.20 -1.79
CA ILE A 21 5.91 0.76 -0.55
C ILE A 21 5.62 1.83 0.48
N VAL A 22 4.98 1.46 1.58
CA VAL A 22 4.57 2.42 2.60
C VAL A 22 5.79 3.01 3.30
N GLU A 23 5.91 4.33 3.24
CA GLU A 23 6.95 5.07 3.94
C GLU A 23 6.38 5.92 5.06
N ARG A 24 5.12 6.34 4.93
CA ARG A 24 4.46 7.21 5.89
C ARG A 24 2.98 6.90 5.96
N ILE A 25 2.43 6.96 7.15
CA ILE A 25 1.01 6.73 7.39
C ILE A 25 0.46 7.99 8.04
N GLU A 26 -0.59 8.57 7.47
CA GLU A 26 -1.20 9.78 7.98
C GLU A 26 -2.72 9.69 8.00
N GLY A 27 -3.33 10.48 8.87
CA GLY A 27 -4.78 10.53 9.01
C GLY A 27 -5.32 9.48 9.95
N GLU A 28 -6.62 9.44 10.06
CA GLU A 28 -7.31 8.44 10.88
C GLU A 28 -8.70 8.19 10.35
N GLY A 29 -9.25 7.03 10.69
CA GLY A 29 -10.57 6.63 10.24
C GLY A 29 -10.67 6.58 8.72
N GLU A 30 -11.65 7.27 8.18
CA GLU A 30 -11.88 7.30 6.73
C GLU A 30 -10.81 8.10 5.97
N ASN A 31 -10.07 8.94 6.67
CA ASN A 31 -9.02 9.76 6.06
C ASN A 31 -7.63 9.13 6.16
N LEU A 32 -7.55 7.90 6.64
CA LEU A 32 -6.28 7.20 6.76
C LEU A 32 -5.67 7.00 5.36
N ALA A 33 -4.44 7.47 5.20
CA ALA A 33 -3.74 7.41 3.92
C ALA A 33 -2.32 6.90 4.10
N PHE A 34 -1.86 6.17 3.10
CA PHE A 34 -0.51 5.59 3.08
C PHE A 34 0.27 6.24 1.95
N TYR A 35 1.46 6.71 2.27
CA TYR A 35 2.34 7.41 1.33
C TYR A 35 3.58 6.59 1.08
N GLY A 36 4.03 6.54 -0.16
CA GLY A 36 5.25 5.84 -0.49
C GLY A 36 5.59 5.90 -1.96
N LYS A 37 6.67 5.21 -2.30
CA LYS A 37 7.15 5.13 -3.67
C LYS A 37 6.37 4.10 -4.46
N ILE A 38 6.11 4.41 -5.72
CA ILE A 38 5.47 3.44 -6.62
C ILE A 38 6.40 2.25 -6.80
N CYS A 39 5.83 1.06 -6.71
CA CYS A 39 6.57 -0.18 -6.92
C CYS A 39 5.71 -1.15 -7.73
N ASN A 40 6.31 -2.25 -8.17
CA ASN A 40 5.56 -3.32 -8.79
C ASN A 40 4.92 -4.21 -7.72
N LYS A 41 4.17 -5.21 -8.15
CA LYS A 41 3.47 -6.11 -7.22
C LYS A 41 4.40 -6.92 -6.32
N PHE A 42 5.68 -7.00 -6.66
CA PHE A 42 6.68 -7.72 -5.87
C PHE A 42 7.42 -6.81 -4.88
N GLY A 43 7.05 -5.53 -4.82
CA GLY A 43 7.70 -4.59 -3.92
C GLY A 43 8.99 -3.98 -4.45
N CYS A 44 9.32 -4.22 -5.72
CA CYS A 44 10.50 -3.63 -6.33
C CYS A 44 10.15 -2.25 -6.89
N PRO A 45 10.96 -1.22 -6.61
CA PRO A 45 10.71 0.10 -7.19
C PRO A 45 10.65 0.01 -8.70
N SER A 46 9.63 0.62 -9.30
CA SER A 46 9.50 0.57 -10.72
C SER A 46 10.20 1.76 -11.36
N GLY A 47 11.02 1.47 -12.35
CA GLY A 47 11.66 2.37 -13.30
C GLY A 47 12.11 3.74 -12.78
N LYS A 48 11.26 4.71 -12.79
CA LYS A 48 11.58 6.08 -12.38
C LYS A 48 11.23 6.25 -10.91
N THR A 49 12.21 6.14 -10.08
CA THR A 49 12.14 5.85 -8.66
C THR A 49 11.76 6.98 -7.73
N SER A 50 11.54 8.18 -8.22
CA SER A 50 11.30 9.32 -7.35
C SER A 50 9.84 9.72 -7.23
N ILE A 51 8.93 8.97 -7.83
CA ILE A 51 7.51 9.31 -7.77
C ILE A 51 6.91 8.72 -6.52
N HIS A 52 6.39 9.61 -5.68
CA HIS A 52 5.65 9.22 -4.49
C HIS A 52 4.16 9.38 -4.74
N ARG A 53 3.38 8.45 -4.22
CA ARG A 53 1.93 8.49 -4.32
C ARG A 53 1.33 8.23 -2.95
N HIS A 54 0.06 8.59 -2.80
CA HIS A 54 -0.68 8.22 -1.61
C HIS A 54 -1.88 7.35 -2.01
N ILE A 55 -2.25 6.46 -1.10
CA ILE A 55 -3.38 5.56 -1.28
C ILE A 55 -4.23 5.64 -0.03
N TYR A 56 -5.51 5.95 -0.20
CA TYR A 56 -6.45 5.94 0.92
C TYR A 56 -6.84 4.50 1.27
N ALA A 57 -7.11 4.28 2.54
CA ALA A 57 -7.45 2.95 3.05
C ALA A 57 -8.63 2.31 2.29
N SER A 58 -9.60 3.11 1.87
CA SER A 58 -10.81 2.62 1.23
C SER A 58 -10.59 1.98 -0.15
N VAL A 59 -9.47 2.27 -0.81
CA VAL A 59 -9.21 1.75 -2.16
C VAL A 59 -8.16 0.66 -2.18
N ILE A 60 -7.70 0.22 -1.02
CA ILE A 60 -6.69 -0.83 -0.93
C ILE A 60 -7.29 -2.16 -1.35
N TYR A 61 -6.62 -2.84 -2.25
CA TYR A 61 -7.02 -4.15 -2.73
C TYR A 61 -6.23 -5.27 -2.05
N ARG A 62 -4.95 -5.06 -1.80
CA ARG A 62 -4.06 -6.08 -1.25
C ARG A 62 -2.92 -5.43 -0.47
N VAL A 63 -2.50 -6.10 0.58
CA VAL A 63 -1.31 -5.71 1.35
C VAL A 63 -0.36 -6.89 1.41
N THR A 64 0.90 -6.64 1.05
CA THR A 64 1.95 -7.66 1.05
C THR A 64 3.05 -7.24 2.01
N ARG A 65 3.53 -8.18 2.79
CA ARG A 65 4.67 -7.96 3.71
C ARG A 65 5.74 -8.98 3.39
N GLY A 66 6.91 -8.49 2.95
CA GLY A 66 7.90 -9.38 2.39
C GLY A 66 7.35 -10.02 1.13
N ALA A 67 7.43 -11.34 1.01
CA ALA A 67 6.90 -12.07 -0.13
C ALA A 67 5.49 -12.62 0.11
N LYS A 68 4.85 -12.21 1.22
CA LYS A 68 3.59 -12.81 1.64
C LYS A 68 2.44 -11.81 1.63
N VAL A 69 1.33 -12.20 1.02
CA VAL A 69 0.09 -11.43 1.08
C VAL A 69 -0.51 -11.61 2.47
N ILE A 70 -0.61 -10.51 3.21
CA ILE A 70 -1.12 -10.56 4.59
C ILE A 70 -2.58 -10.13 4.68
N MET A 71 -3.04 -9.32 3.74
CA MET A 71 -4.44 -8.90 3.68
C MET A 71 -4.86 -8.76 2.23
N LYS A 72 -6.10 -9.11 1.94
CA LYS A 72 -6.65 -9.03 0.60
C LYS A 72 -8.13 -8.73 0.68
N GLN A 73 -8.62 -7.88 -0.21
CA GLN A 73 -10.03 -7.58 -0.30
C GLN A 73 -10.77 -8.78 -0.91
N ASN A 74 -11.86 -9.16 -0.29
CA ASN A 74 -12.73 -10.20 -0.85
C ASN A 74 -13.70 -9.58 -1.84
N ASP A 75 -13.81 -10.19 -2.97
CA ASP A 75 -14.80 -9.81 -3.98
C ASP A 75 -16.10 -10.58 -3.78
#